data_df21219a1e6d431399b90a76b2958e9c
#
_entry.id   df21219a1e6d431399b90a76b2958e9c
#
_cell.length_a   1.000
_cell.length_b   1.000
_cell.length_c   1.000
_cell.angle_alpha   90.00
_cell.angle_beta   90.00
_cell.angle_gamma   90.00
#
_symmetry.space_group_name_H-M   'P 1'
#
loop_
_entity.id
_entity.type
_entity.pdbx_description
1 polymer ?
#
loop_
_entity_poly.entity_id
_entity_poly.type
_entity_poly.pdbx_seq_one_letter_code
_entity_poly.pdbx_strand_id
1 'polypeptide(L)' 'MEHCYIFDYSTADIYHVKLSDSISTNEEIESYLSNNLGFKLSTINYMVTESELGIIEI' A
#
# COMPACT_ATOMS: atom_id res chain seq x y z
N MET A 1 10.64 -5.21 -8.50
CA MET A 1 9.40 -5.36 -7.71
C MET A 1 9.26 -4.18 -6.77
N GLU A 2 8.14 -3.53 -6.78
CA GLU A 2 7.93 -2.36 -5.95
C GLU A 2 7.28 -2.71 -4.61
N HIS A 3 7.50 -1.86 -3.62
CA HIS A 3 6.92 -2.00 -2.29
C HIS A 3 5.70 -1.08 -2.18
N CYS A 4 4.63 -1.57 -1.59
CA CYS A 4 3.46 -0.77 -1.28
C CYS A 4 3.28 -0.74 0.23
N TYR A 5 3.24 0.46 0.80
CA TYR A 5 3.00 0.67 2.22
C TYR A 5 1.63 1.28 2.38
N ILE A 6 0.77 0.62 3.15
CA ILE A 6 -0.62 1.01 3.34
C ILE A 6 -0.79 1.54 4.77
N PHE A 7 -1.23 2.78 4.88
CA PHE A 7 -1.53 3.39 6.17
C PHE A 7 -3.02 3.25 6.43
N ASP A 8 -3.38 2.41 7.42
CA ASP A 8 -4.78 2.18 7.76
C ASP A 8 -5.17 3.07 8.95
N TYR A 9 -5.98 4.08 8.68
CA TYR A 9 -6.38 5.04 9.70
C TYR A 9 -7.38 4.46 10.70
N SER A 10 -8.12 3.43 10.31
CA SER A 10 -9.11 2.82 11.21
C SER A 10 -8.47 1.98 12.30
N THR A 11 -7.27 1.45 12.06
CA THR A 11 -6.54 0.60 13.01
C THR A 11 -5.24 1.21 13.50
N ALA A 12 -4.81 2.34 12.89
CA ALA A 12 -3.52 2.99 13.16
C ALA A 12 -2.33 2.06 12.86
N ASP A 13 -2.44 1.26 11.81
CA ASP A 13 -1.40 0.32 11.42
C ASP A 13 -0.80 0.66 10.05
N ILE A 14 0.41 0.19 9.84
CA ILE A 14 1.08 0.27 8.53
C ILE A 14 1.29 -1.15 8.04
N TYR A 15 0.81 -1.42 6.83
CA TYR A 15 0.99 -2.72 6.18
C TYR A 15 1.97 -2.58 5.02
N HIS A 16 2.72 -3.63 4.77
CA HIS A 16 3.68 -3.69 3.67
C HIS A 16 3.38 -4.89 2.78
N VAL A 17 3.30 -4.66 1.49
CA VAL A 17 3.15 -5.72 0.51
C VAL A 17 4.07 -5.44 -0.68
N LYS A 18 4.63 -6.49 -1.26
CA LYS A 18 5.40 -6.38 -2.49
C LYS A 18 4.46 -6.54 -3.67
N LEU A 19 4.50 -5.59 -4.59
CA LEU A 19 3.65 -5.61 -5.78
C LEU A 19 4.34 -6.42 -6.89
N SER A 20 3.56 -7.22 -7.61
CA SER A 20 4.08 -7.91 -8.78
C SER A 20 4.25 -6.93 -9.93
N ASP A 21 5.08 -7.29 -10.92
CA ASP A 21 5.35 -6.43 -12.08
C ASP A 21 4.11 -6.20 -12.95
N SER A 22 3.09 -7.04 -12.80
CA SER A 22 1.83 -6.89 -13.54
C SER A 22 0.93 -5.80 -12.97
N ILE A 23 1.23 -5.29 -11.78
CA ILE A 23 0.46 -4.25 -11.11
C ILE A 23 1.27 -2.95 -11.19
N SER A 24 0.91 -2.06 -12.12
CA SER A 24 1.72 -0.88 -12.39
C SER A 24 0.94 0.44 -12.37
N THR A 25 -0.37 0.43 -12.55
CA THR A 25 -1.17 1.65 -12.51
C THR A 25 -1.84 1.83 -11.16
N ASN A 26 -2.22 3.08 -10.84
CA ASN A 26 -2.93 3.35 -9.60
C ASN A 26 -4.25 2.57 -9.51
N GLU A 27 -4.96 2.44 -10.63
CA GLU A 27 -6.21 1.67 -10.66
C GLU A 27 -5.97 0.21 -10.35
N GLU A 28 -4.90 -0.38 -10.88
CA GLU A 28 -4.54 -1.77 -10.60
C GLU A 28 -4.13 -1.96 -9.14
N ILE A 29 -3.39 -1.02 -8.59
CA ILE A 29 -2.97 -1.06 -7.19
C ILE A 29 -4.20 -1.00 -6.27
N GLU A 30 -5.09 -0.04 -6.51
CA GLU A 30 -6.29 0.13 -5.69
C GLU A 30 -7.23 -1.07 -5.80
N SER A 31 -7.36 -1.63 -6.99
CA SER A 31 -8.14 -2.86 -7.20
C SER A 31 -7.54 -4.03 -6.41
N TYR A 32 -6.22 -4.16 -6.43
CA TYR A 32 -5.53 -5.20 -5.68
C TYR A 32 -5.74 -5.03 -4.17
N LEU A 33 -5.58 -3.80 -3.67
CA LEU A 33 -5.75 -3.52 -2.24
C LEU A 33 -7.17 -3.81 -1.77
N SER A 34 -8.19 -3.43 -2.54
CA SER A 34 -9.58 -3.62 -2.12
C SER A 34 -10.10 -5.03 -2.38
N ASN A 35 -9.82 -5.60 -3.56
CA ASN A 35 -10.40 -6.87 -3.96
C ASN A 35 -9.62 -8.09 -3.46
N ASN A 36 -8.29 -8.00 -3.42
CA ASN A 36 -7.45 -9.12 -3.01
C ASN A 36 -7.10 -9.08 -1.52
N LEU A 37 -6.82 -7.89 -0.99
CA LEU A 37 -6.40 -7.74 0.40
C LEU A 37 -7.53 -7.28 1.32
N GLY A 38 -8.65 -6.84 0.76
CA GLY A 38 -9.82 -6.49 1.56
C GLY A 38 -9.76 -5.13 2.26
N PHE A 39 -8.88 -4.24 1.82
CA PHE A 39 -8.83 -2.89 2.40
C PHE A 39 -9.98 -2.04 1.91
N LYS A 40 -10.48 -1.18 2.79
CA LYS A 40 -11.49 -0.19 2.45
C LYS A 40 -10.77 1.10 2.04
N LEU A 41 -10.79 1.44 0.77
CA LEU A 41 -10.00 2.54 0.22
C LEU A 41 -10.27 3.88 0.89
N SER A 42 -11.47 4.10 1.42
CA SER A 42 -11.82 5.35 2.08
C SER A 42 -11.16 5.54 3.45
N THR A 43 -10.60 4.48 4.04
CA THR A 43 -9.96 4.54 5.37
C THR A 43 -8.46 4.32 5.32
N ILE A 44 -7.88 4.24 4.13
CA ILE A 44 -6.45 4.01 3.97
C ILE A 44 -5.82 5.08 3.07
N ASN A 45 -4.51 5.19 3.20
CA ASN A 45 -3.68 5.83 2.19
C ASN A 45 -2.53 4.87 1.89
N TYR A 46 -1.88 5.02 0.75
CA TYR A 46 -0.78 4.13 0.40
C TYR A 46 0.33 4.87 -0.32
N MET A 47 1.53 4.30 -0.26
CA MET A 47 2.71 4.83 -0.93
C MET A 47 3.44 3.68 -1.60
N VAL A 48 3.82 3.88 -2.86
CA VAL A 48 4.59 2.89 -3.60
C VAL A 48 6.02 3.36 -3.72
N THR A 49 6.97 2.51 -3.35
CA THR A 49 8.40 2.85 -3.37
C THR A 49 9.21 1.71 -3.99
N GLU A 50 10.39 2.04 -4.51
CA GLU A 50 11.32 1.04 -5.01
C GLU A 50 12.17 0.43 -3.90
N SER A 51 12.25 1.10 -2.76
CA SER A 51 13.04 0.67 -1.60
C SER A 51 12.14 0.56 -0.37
N GLU A 52 12.69 -0.04 0.67
CA GLU A 52 11.96 -0.14 1.94
C GLU A 52 11.72 1.24 2.56
N LEU A 53 10.62 1.35 3.28
CA LEU A 53 10.23 2.57 3.95
C LEU A 53 11.24 2.96 5.03
N GLY A 54 11.71 4.21 4.98
CA GLY A 54 12.50 4.78 6.05
C GLY A 54 11.60 5.54 7.01
N ILE A 55 11.82 5.37 8.31
CA ILE A 55 11.10 6.12 9.35
C ILE A 55 12.08 7.06 10.01
N ILE A 56 11.77 8.35 9.94
CA ILE A 56 12.61 9.39 10.53
C ILE A 56 11.82 10.02 11.67
N GLU A 57 12.37 9.90 12.87
CA GLU A 57 11.76 10.54 14.04
C GLU A 57 12.30 11.96 14.19
N ILE A 58 11.43 12.87 14.50
CA ILE A 58 11.75 14.29 14.64
C ILE A 58 11.79 14.66 16.13
#